data_48f7e3dd3414a5b87718d10c466cbef2
#
_entry.id   48f7e3dd3414a5b87718d10c466cbef2
#
_cell.length_a   1.000
_cell.length_b   1.000
_cell.length_c   1.000
_cell.angle_alpha   90.00
_cell.angle_beta   90.00
_cell.angle_gamma   90.00
#
_symmetry.space_group_name_H-M   'P 1'
#
loop_
_entity.id
_entity.type
_entity.pdbx_description
1 polymer ?
#
loop_
_entity_poly.entity_id
_entity_poly.type
_entity_poly.pdbx_seq_one_letter_code
_entity_poly.pdbx_strand_id
1 'polypeptide(L)'
;MVRPWQDLQSKLEELFPDAHAYFQPLANQNMEYPAIRYSRTDIQTRHADNAIYSAKNKYQIIVIANRPDSKIAEKLLMHLPYCSYDRHYTANNLHHDVLTLYF
;
A
#
# COMPACT_ATOMS: atom_id res chain seq x y z
N MET A 1 16.92 9.46 -1.86
CA MET A 1 16.00 10.15 -2.77
C MET A 1 14.61 9.52 -2.68
N VAL A 2 13.58 10.34 -2.68
CA VAL A 2 12.19 9.86 -2.62
C VAL A 2 11.81 9.24 -3.96
N ARG A 3 11.31 8.01 -3.95
CA ARG A 3 10.84 7.34 -5.16
C ARG A 3 9.43 7.82 -5.51
N PRO A 4 9.11 8.00 -6.81
CA PRO A 4 7.76 8.39 -7.20
C PRO A 4 6.75 7.27 -6.93
N TRP A 5 5.49 7.63 -6.71
CA TRP A 5 4.43 6.65 -6.45
C TRP A 5 4.20 5.70 -7.63
N GLN A 6 4.58 6.12 -8.84
CA GLN A 6 4.46 5.29 -10.04
C GLN A 6 5.30 4.03 -9.94
N ASP A 7 6.45 4.09 -9.26
CA ASP A 7 7.27 2.89 -9.02
C ASP A 7 6.52 1.87 -8.18
N LEU A 8 5.82 2.32 -7.15
CA LEU A 8 5.00 1.44 -6.31
C LEU A 8 3.81 0.89 -7.11
N GLN A 9 3.15 1.73 -7.90
CA GLN A 9 2.05 1.30 -8.76
C GLN A 9 2.48 0.17 -9.69
N SER A 10 3.62 0.32 -10.35
CA SER A 10 4.16 -0.72 -11.25
C SER A 10 4.47 -2.00 -10.49
N LYS A 11 5.02 -1.89 -9.29
CA LYS A 11 5.34 -3.05 -8.46
C LYS A 11 4.07 -3.81 -8.04
N LEU A 12 3.03 -3.08 -7.67
CA LEU A 12 1.76 -3.70 -7.28
C LEU A 12 1.09 -4.39 -8.47
N GLU A 13 1.12 -3.77 -9.65
CA GLU A 13 0.57 -4.38 -10.86
C GLU A 13 1.32 -5.65 -11.25
N GLU A 14 2.66 -5.66 -11.09
CA GLU A 14 3.50 -6.82 -11.36
C GLU A 14 3.19 -7.97 -10.40
N LEU A 15 3.07 -7.68 -9.10
CA LEU A 15 2.83 -8.70 -8.08
C LEU A 15 1.38 -9.23 -8.10
N PHE A 16 0.43 -8.39 -8.45
CA PHE A 16 -1.00 -8.71 -8.35
C PHE A 16 -1.72 -8.34 -9.65
N PRO A 17 -1.53 -9.10 -10.73
CA PRO A 17 -2.18 -8.77 -12.01
C PRO A 17 -3.71 -8.90 -11.96
N ASP A 18 -4.23 -9.69 -11.01
CA ASP A 18 -5.68 -9.89 -10.87
C ASP A 18 -6.34 -8.92 -9.90
N ALA A 19 -5.56 -8.03 -9.26
CA ALA A 19 -6.06 -7.03 -8.34
C ALA A 19 -5.93 -5.63 -8.96
N HIS A 20 -6.75 -4.71 -8.48
CA HIS A 20 -6.78 -3.34 -8.98
C HIS A 20 -6.16 -2.41 -7.94
N ALA A 21 -5.08 -1.70 -8.30
CA ALA A 21 -4.39 -0.79 -7.41
C ALA A 21 -4.80 0.66 -7.68
N TYR A 22 -5.19 1.37 -6.62
CA TYR A 22 -5.67 2.75 -6.70
C TYR A 22 -4.84 3.63 -5.77
N PHE A 23 -4.21 4.66 -6.34
CA PHE A 23 -3.44 5.63 -5.57
C PHE A 23 -4.32 6.82 -5.17
N GLN A 24 -4.51 7.00 -3.86
CA GLN A 24 -5.27 8.12 -3.28
C GLN A 24 -6.61 8.35 -3.99
N PRO A 25 -7.46 7.31 -4.12
CA PRO A 25 -8.71 7.46 -4.85
C PRO A 25 -9.66 8.42 -4.12
N LEU A 26 -10.54 9.05 -4.89
CA LEU A 26 -11.60 9.88 -4.33
C LEU A 26 -12.58 9.01 -3.53
N ALA A 27 -13.21 9.58 -2.51
CA ALA A 27 -14.10 8.85 -1.62
C ALA A 27 -15.28 8.17 -2.35
N ASN A 28 -15.73 8.77 -3.46
CA ASN A 28 -16.85 8.26 -4.25
C ASN A 28 -16.40 7.48 -5.50
N GLN A 29 -15.11 7.17 -5.62
CA GLN A 29 -14.63 6.40 -6.76
C GLN A 29 -15.08 4.95 -6.64
N ASN A 30 -15.65 4.41 -7.73
CA ASN A 30 -15.99 3.00 -7.80
C ASN A 30 -14.72 2.17 -7.98
N MET A 31 -14.56 1.15 -7.15
CA MET A 31 -13.41 0.25 -7.20
C MET A 31 -13.86 -1.16 -7.51
N GLU A 32 -13.07 -1.87 -8.31
CA GLU A 32 -13.27 -3.29 -8.57
C GLU A 32 -12.46 -4.10 -7.57
N TYR A 33 -13.05 -5.17 -7.04
CA TYR A 33 -12.43 -5.99 -6.01
C TYR A 33 -11.92 -7.31 -6.56
N PRO A 34 -10.81 -7.85 -6.06
CA PRO A 34 -10.00 -7.30 -4.97
C PRO A 34 -9.28 -6.00 -5.36
N ALA A 35 -9.20 -5.08 -4.43
CA ALA A 35 -8.59 -3.77 -4.66
C ALA A 35 -7.44 -3.53 -3.66
N ILE A 36 -6.43 -2.82 -4.12
CA ILE A 36 -5.34 -2.34 -3.27
C ILE A 36 -5.38 -0.83 -3.32
N ARG A 37 -5.84 -0.23 -2.23
CA ARG A 37 -5.89 1.22 -2.09
C ARG A 37 -4.68 1.67 -1.30
N TYR A 38 -3.91 2.63 -1.81
CA TYR A 38 -2.75 3.12 -1.09
C TYR A 38 -2.66 4.63 -1.14
N SER A 39 -2.17 5.23 -0.05
CA SER A 39 -2.02 6.68 0.09
C SER A 39 -0.70 6.97 0.76
N ARG A 40 -0.03 8.03 0.31
CA ARG A 40 1.16 8.50 1.00
C ARG A 40 0.71 9.31 2.23
N THR A 41 1.16 8.87 3.42
CA THR A 41 0.80 9.52 4.67
C THR A 41 1.93 10.37 5.22
N ASP A 42 3.17 10.11 4.81
CA ASP A 42 4.32 10.85 5.31
C ASP A 42 5.53 10.64 4.39
N ILE A 43 6.55 11.45 4.59
CA ILE A 43 7.87 11.26 3.99
C ILE A 43 8.86 11.18 5.14
N GLN A 44 9.45 10.00 5.32
CA GLN A 44 10.47 9.81 6.35
C GLN A 44 11.83 10.20 5.77
N THR A 45 12.53 11.10 6.47
CA THR A 45 13.85 11.55 6.06
C THR A 45 14.88 11.25 7.13
N ARG A 46 16.12 11.00 6.71
CA ARG A 46 17.28 10.91 7.58
C ARG A 46 18.29 11.96 7.13
N HIS A 47 18.92 12.62 8.10
CA HIS A 47 19.86 13.69 7.84
C HIS A 47 21.26 13.30 8.30
N ALA A 48 22.26 13.72 7.52
CA ALA A 48 23.69 13.64 7.87
C ALA A 48 24.34 14.93 7.42
N ASP A 49 25.14 15.56 8.32
CA ASP A 49 25.87 16.81 8.04
C ASP A 49 24.94 17.92 7.50
N ASN A 50 23.75 18.06 8.11
CA ASN A 50 22.72 19.04 7.74
C ASN A 50 22.15 18.88 6.33
N ALA A 51 22.36 17.71 5.71
CA ALA A 51 21.81 17.39 4.41
C ALA A 51 20.91 16.15 4.53
N ILE A 52 19.97 15.99 3.61
CA ILE A 52 19.13 14.80 3.57
C ILE A 52 19.99 13.62 3.13
N TYR A 53 20.13 12.65 4.01
CA TYR A 53 20.89 11.42 3.77
C TYR A 53 20.04 10.39 3.03
N SER A 54 18.79 10.19 3.45
CA SER A 54 17.86 9.31 2.78
C SER A 54 16.43 9.79 2.99
N ALA A 55 15.56 9.42 2.05
CA ALA A 55 14.14 9.73 2.16
C ALA A 55 13.33 8.57 1.61
N LYS A 56 12.27 8.19 2.33
CA LYS A 56 11.32 7.17 1.90
C LYS A 56 9.90 7.68 2.13
N ASN A 57 9.01 7.36 1.20
CA ASN A 57 7.59 7.62 1.40
C ASN A 57 7.02 6.60 2.37
N LYS A 58 6.18 7.07 3.27
CA LYS A 58 5.35 6.19 4.10
C LYS A 58 3.98 6.09 3.47
N TYR A 59 3.58 4.88 3.13
CA TYR A 59 2.27 4.60 2.55
C TYR A 59 1.42 3.81 3.52
N GLN A 60 0.14 4.15 3.57
CA GLN A 60 -0.86 3.26 4.15
C GLN A 60 -1.49 2.49 3.00
N ILE A 61 -1.45 1.16 3.11
CA ILE A 61 -2.03 0.27 2.11
C ILE A 61 -3.24 -0.40 2.73
N ILE A 62 -4.36 -0.38 2.02
CA ILE A 62 -5.58 -1.08 2.44
C ILE A 62 -5.93 -2.06 1.33
N VAL A 63 -5.87 -3.35 1.65
CA VAL A 63 -6.31 -4.40 0.73
C VAL A 63 -7.78 -4.68 1.02
N ILE A 64 -8.63 -4.52 0.00
CA ILE A 64 -10.07 -4.68 0.14
C ILE A 64 -10.50 -5.86 -0.71
N ALA A 65 -11.09 -6.87 -0.07
CA ALA A 65 -11.53 -8.07 -0.75
C ALA A 65 -12.92 -8.49 -0.26
N ASN A 66 -13.67 -9.12 -1.17
CA ASN A 66 -14.99 -9.66 -0.83
C ASN A 66 -14.92 -11.09 -0.28
N ARG A 67 -13.71 -11.64 -0.11
CA ARG A 67 -13.48 -13.00 0.40
C ARG A 67 -12.55 -12.94 1.61
N PRO A 68 -12.84 -13.75 2.66
CA PRO A 68 -12.01 -13.73 3.87
C PRO A 68 -10.65 -14.42 3.71
N ASP A 69 -10.48 -15.21 2.65
CA ASP A 69 -9.29 -16.02 2.41
C ASP A 69 -8.30 -15.37 1.44
N SER A 70 -8.37 -14.06 1.25
CA SER A 70 -7.45 -13.34 0.37
C SER A 70 -6.02 -13.44 0.87
N LYS A 71 -5.09 -13.74 -0.04
CA LYS A 71 -3.66 -13.87 0.26
C LYS A 71 -2.85 -12.64 -0.09
N ILE A 72 -3.49 -11.56 -0.50
CA ILE A 72 -2.80 -10.36 -1.00
C ILE A 72 -1.94 -9.72 0.09
N ALA A 73 -2.47 -9.57 1.31
CA ALA A 73 -1.72 -8.98 2.42
C ALA A 73 -0.48 -9.79 2.76
N GLU A 74 -0.60 -11.12 2.82
CA GLU A 74 0.54 -12.01 3.08
C GLU A 74 1.61 -11.87 1.99
N LYS A 75 1.20 -11.80 0.73
CA LYS A 75 2.11 -11.68 -0.39
C LYS A 75 2.83 -10.32 -0.37
N LEU A 76 2.14 -9.25 0.00
CA LEU A 76 2.76 -7.94 0.18
C LEU A 76 3.86 -7.99 1.23
N LEU A 77 3.59 -8.63 2.37
CA LEU A 77 4.58 -8.75 3.44
C LEU A 77 5.81 -9.57 3.00
N MET A 78 5.60 -10.58 2.16
CA MET A 78 6.70 -11.43 1.69
C MET A 78 7.56 -10.77 0.61
N HIS A 79 6.98 -9.91 -0.24
CA HIS A 79 7.66 -9.40 -1.42
C HIS A 79 8.13 -7.95 -1.30
N LEU A 80 7.60 -7.18 -0.35
CA LEU A 80 7.99 -5.80 -0.14
C LEU A 80 8.74 -5.64 1.17
N PRO A 81 10.00 -5.17 1.13
CA PRO A 81 10.73 -4.87 2.36
C PRO A 81 10.10 -3.66 3.07
N TYR A 82 10.26 -3.60 4.38
CA TYR A 82 9.74 -2.49 5.21
C TYR A 82 8.23 -2.36 5.15
N CYS A 83 7.53 -3.48 4.96
CA CYS A 83 6.08 -3.57 5.02
C CYS A 83 5.67 -4.25 6.32
N SER A 84 4.71 -3.66 7.03
CA SER A 84 4.21 -4.23 8.28
C SER A 84 2.68 -4.27 8.26
N TYR A 85 2.12 -5.29 8.91
CA TYR A 85 0.69 -5.49 9.01
C TYR A 85 0.15 -4.75 10.23
N ASP A 86 -0.85 -3.87 10.04
CA ASP A 86 -1.40 -3.08 11.12
C ASP A 86 -2.65 -3.72 11.73
N ARG A 87 -3.68 -3.96 10.92
CA ARG A 87 -4.95 -4.50 11.42
C ARG A 87 -5.84 -5.00 10.29
N HIS A 88 -6.86 -5.74 10.69
CA HIS A 88 -7.96 -6.18 9.83
C HIS A 88 -9.28 -5.63 10.37
N TYR A 89 -10.18 -5.24 9.46
CA TYR A 89 -11.55 -4.90 9.83
C TYR A 89 -12.50 -5.23 8.69
N THR A 90 -13.80 -5.29 9.00
CA THR A 90 -14.85 -5.55 8.02
C THR A 90 -15.79 -4.35 7.97
N ALA A 91 -16.06 -3.86 6.77
CA ALA A 91 -17.01 -2.77 6.54
C ALA A 91 -17.70 -2.98 5.20
N ASN A 92 -18.99 -2.69 5.14
CA ASN A 92 -19.80 -2.82 3.91
C ASN A 92 -19.71 -4.21 3.27
N ASN A 93 -19.64 -5.25 4.11
CA ASN A 93 -19.49 -6.65 3.70
C ASN A 93 -18.17 -6.94 2.97
N LEU A 94 -17.17 -6.10 3.17
CA LEU A 94 -15.83 -6.25 2.59
C LEU A 94 -14.78 -6.38 3.68
N HIS A 95 -13.79 -7.23 3.43
CA HIS A 95 -12.65 -7.42 4.33
C HIS A 95 -11.55 -6.44 4.00
N HIS A 96 -11.05 -5.75 5.01
CA HIS A 96 -10.01 -4.74 4.87
C HIS A 96 -8.78 -5.15 5.68
N ASP A 97 -7.63 -5.23 5.02
CA ASP A 97 -6.33 -5.43 5.66
C ASP A 97 -5.51 -4.16 5.52
N VAL A 98 -5.11 -3.60 6.65
CA VAL A 98 -4.35 -2.33 6.68
C VAL A 98 -2.89 -2.62 6.94
N LEU A 99 -2.02 -2.09 6.08
CA LEU A 99 -0.57 -2.28 6.16
C LEU A 99 0.12 -0.92 6.06
N THR A 100 1.34 -0.87 6.58
CA THR A 100 2.22 0.30 6.46
C THR A 100 3.44 -0.11 5.65
N LEU A 101 3.81 0.69 4.67
CA LEU A 101 4.95 0.44 3.80
C LEU A 101 5.84 1.68 3.72
N TYR A 102 7.13 1.49 3.87
CA TYR A 102 8.14 2.52 3.57
C TYR A 102 8.79 2.17 2.23
N PHE A 103 8.66 3.09 1.27
CA PHE A 103 9.09 2.79 -0.11
C PHE A 103 9.90 3.97 -0.71
#